data_c391ac6a12136dee7e547e4d949efc95
#
_entry.id   c391ac6a12136dee7e547e4d949efc95
#
_cell.length_a   1.000
_cell.length_b   1.000
_cell.length_c   1.000
_cell.angle_alpha   90.00
_cell.angle_beta   90.00
_cell.angle_gamma   90.00
#
_symmetry.space_group_name_H-M   'P 1'
#
loop_
_entity.id
_entity.type
_entity.pdbx_description
1 polymer ?
#
loop_
_entity_poly.entity_id
_entity_poly.type
_entity_poly.pdbx_seq_one_letter_code
_entity_poly.pdbx_strand_id
1 'polypeptide(L)'
;MSGQFTIEGHAIVSVDGMIADGAGEYPAALRNDADWALYQAALDRAAVVVTGRKGHERFPNPGRRRLVLTRSVVRLADDPRDRRATLWNPAGLGLQEALAEMGIREGIVAITGVFDAFVGAYDRFALSESHRLLIPGGTPCFSGGHPRVLLADAGLRPEAVDLIDAEAMVTTTLWVKG
;
A
#
# COMPACT_ATOMS: atom_id res chain seq x y z
N MET A 1 -3.12 4.92 26.28
CA MET A 1 -3.54 5.74 25.12
C MET A 1 -3.09 5.00 23.85
N SER A 2 -4.00 4.49 23.09
CA SER A 2 -3.68 4.01 21.75
C SER A 2 -3.30 5.23 20.90
N GLY A 3 -2.10 5.24 20.38
CA GLY A 3 -1.67 6.25 19.42
C GLY A 3 -2.67 6.27 18.27
N GLN A 4 -3.02 7.45 17.82
CA GLN A 4 -4.03 7.62 16.77
C GLN A 4 -3.36 7.46 15.42
N PHE A 5 -3.24 6.21 14.97
CA PHE A 5 -2.76 5.91 13.64
C PHE A 5 -3.91 5.89 12.64
N THR A 6 -3.65 6.39 11.45
CA THR A 6 -4.52 6.24 10.29
C THR A 6 -3.83 5.29 9.32
N ILE A 7 -4.42 4.16 9.01
CA ILE A 7 -3.87 3.17 8.07
C ILE A 7 -4.41 3.48 6.68
N GLU A 8 -3.52 3.88 5.78
CA GLU A 8 -3.85 4.25 4.41
C GLU A 8 -3.18 3.31 3.40
N GLY A 9 -3.98 2.78 2.46
CA GLY A 9 -3.48 2.07 1.30
C GLY A 9 -3.50 2.95 0.05
N HIS A 10 -2.61 2.68 -0.90
CA HIS A 10 -2.62 3.30 -2.21
C HIS A 10 -2.20 2.28 -3.26
N ALA A 11 -3.02 2.07 -4.28
CA ALA A 11 -2.71 1.19 -5.39
C ALA A 11 -3.30 1.71 -6.69
N ILE A 12 -2.61 1.47 -7.80
CA ILE A 12 -3.18 1.54 -9.14
C ILE A 12 -3.36 0.12 -9.66
N VAL A 13 -4.55 -0.15 -10.20
CA VAL A 13 -4.92 -1.48 -10.72
C VAL A 13 -5.46 -1.41 -12.14
N SER A 14 -5.37 -2.53 -12.86
CA SER A 14 -6.09 -2.76 -14.10
C SER A 14 -7.59 -2.94 -13.84
N VAL A 15 -8.40 -3.02 -14.89
CA VAL A 15 -9.86 -3.26 -14.81
C VAL A 15 -10.19 -4.53 -14.03
N ASP A 16 -9.38 -5.57 -14.19
CA ASP A 16 -9.51 -6.85 -13.50
C ASP A 16 -8.82 -6.90 -12.13
N GLY A 17 -8.36 -5.75 -11.61
CA GLY A 17 -7.87 -5.62 -10.24
C GLY A 17 -6.42 -6.04 -10.02
N MET A 18 -5.61 -6.09 -11.07
CA MET A 18 -4.21 -6.52 -11.00
C MET A 18 -3.25 -5.34 -10.79
N ILE A 19 -2.22 -5.55 -9.96
CA ILE A 19 -1.15 -4.59 -9.69
C ILE A 19 0.17 -4.94 -10.39
N ALA A 20 0.29 -6.14 -10.92
CA ALA A 20 1.49 -6.62 -11.60
C ALA A 20 1.11 -7.72 -12.60
N ASP A 21 2.05 -8.10 -13.45
CA ASP A 21 1.90 -9.24 -14.34
C ASP A 21 2.00 -10.59 -13.58
N GLY A 22 1.90 -11.71 -14.30
CA GLY A 22 1.96 -13.04 -13.70
C GLY A 22 3.32 -13.39 -13.09
N ALA A 23 4.39 -12.67 -13.45
CA ALA A 23 5.71 -12.81 -12.84
C ALA A 23 5.92 -11.88 -11.62
N GLY A 24 4.92 -11.04 -11.31
CA GLY A 24 5.00 -10.04 -10.25
C GLY A 24 5.77 -8.79 -10.62
N GLU A 25 5.97 -8.56 -11.94
CA GLU A 25 6.61 -7.34 -12.44
C GLU A 25 5.57 -6.26 -12.70
N TYR A 26 5.93 -5.01 -12.40
CA TYR A 26 5.07 -3.86 -12.64
C TYR A 26 5.02 -3.51 -14.13
N PRO A 27 3.87 -3.67 -14.81
CA PRO A 27 3.79 -3.43 -16.25
C PRO A 27 3.94 -1.96 -16.60
N ALA A 28 4.70 -1.67 -17.66
CA ALA A 28 4.83 -0.30 -18.16
C ALA A 28 3.47 0.33 -18.54
N ALA A 29 2.53 -0.49 -19.01
CA ALA A 29 1.18 -0.05 -19.37
C ALA A 29 0.34 0.40 -18.16
N LEU A 30 0.67 -0.02 -16.94
CA LEU A 30 0.00 0.41 -15.71
C LEU A 30 0.61 1.71 -15.15
N ARG A 31 1.76 2.14 -15.64
CA ARG A 31 2.38 3.40 -15.22
C ARG A 31 1.50 4.57 -15.60
N ASN A 32 1.27 5.45 -14.64
CA ASN A 32 0.54 6.69 -14.83
C ASN A 32 1.17 7.79 -13.99
N ASP A 33 1.57 8.89 -14.63
CA ASP A 33 2.30 9.97 -13.96
C ASP A 33 1.42 10.72 -12.96
N ALA A 34 0.12 10.85 -13.22
CA ALA A 34 -0.81 11.50 -12.30
C ALA A 34 -1.02 10.65 -11.04
N ASP A 35 -1.20 9.33 -11.19
CA ASP A 35 -1.27 8.40 -10.05
C ASP A 35 0.05 8.40 -9.27
N TRP A 36 1.17 8.36 -9.97
CA TRP A 36 2.49 8.39 -9.32
C TRP A 36 2.69 9.63 -8.47
N ALA A 37 2.26 10.81 -8.94
CA ALA A 37 2.34 12.05 -8.17
C ALA A 37 1.48 11.99 -6.90
N LEU A 38 0.25 11.47 -6.99
CA LEU A 38 -0.63 11.26 -5.83
C LEU A 38 -0.03 10.26 -4.83
N TYR A 39 0.52 9.16 -5.33
CA TYR A 39 1.20 8.14 -4.53
C TYR A 39 2.39 8.73 -3.78
N GLN A 40 3.29 9.45 -4.46
CA GLN A 40 4.43 10.09 -3.81
C GLN A 40 4.01 11.10 -2.74
N ALA A 41 3.00 11.92 -3.03
CA ALA A 41 2.45 12.87 -2.05
C ALA A 41 1.84 12.16 -0.83
N ALA A 42 1.20 11.00 -1.01
CA ALA A 42 0.69 10.19 0.09
C ALA A 42 1.83 9.65 0.97
N LEU A 43 2.91 9.14 0.36
CA LEU A 43 4.07 8.64 1.09
C LEU A 43 4.81 9.74 1.83
N ASP A 44 4.86 10.97 1.30
CA ASP A 44 5.52 12.12 1.95
C ASP A 44 4.79 12.56 3.23
N ARG A 45 3.49 12.32 3.31
CA ARG A 45 2.70 12.61 4.53
C ARG A 45 2.79 11.52 5.58
N ALA A 46 3.28 10.34 5.23
CA ALA A 46 3.29 9.19 6.11
C ALA A 46 4.37 9.29 7.19
N ALA A 47 4.02 8.92 8.42
CA ALA A 47 4.99 8.73 9.51
C ALA A 47 5.88 7.51 9.24
N VAL A 48 5.33 6.50 8.56
CA VAL A 48 6.04 5.30 8.13
C VAL A 48 5.38 4.69 6.89
N VAL A 49 6.20 4.14 6.01
CA VAL A 49 5.76 3.36 4.85
C VAL A 49 5.96 1.87 5.16
N VAL A 50 4.88 1.10 5.10
CA VAL A 50 4.93 -0.36 5.24
C VAL A 50 4.98 -0.98 3.86
N THR A 51 5.96 -1.83 3.63
CA THR A 51 6.17 -2.50 2.34
C THR A 51 6.64 -3.94 2.56
N GLY A 52 6.51 -4.78 1.56
CA GLY A 52 7.11 -6.11 1.56
C GLY A 52 8.59 -6.07 1.16
N ARG A 53 9.33 -7.15 1.45
CA ARG A 53 10.75 -7.25 1.12
C ARG A 53 11.03 -7.00 -0.37
N LYS A 54 10.29 -7.61 -1.28
CA LYS A 54 10.47 -7.43 -2.73
C LYS A 54 10.21 -5.98 -3.16
N GLY A 55 9.17 -5.35 -2.61
CA GLY A 55 8.88 -3.94 -2.86
C GLY A 55 9.99 -3.03 -2.34
N HIS A 56 10.52 -3.30 -1.16
CA HIS A 56 11.65 -2.57 -0.58
C HIS A 56 12.93 -2.69 -1.43
N GLU A 57 13.23 -3.88 -1.94
CA GLU A 57 14.41 -4.11 -2.79
C GLU A 57 14.29 -3.40 -4.15
N ARG A 58 13.09 -3.34 -4.73
CA ARG A 58 12.84 -2.72 -6.05
C ARG A 58 12.59 -1.21 -5.99
N PHE A 59 11.86 -0.77 -4.98
CA PHE A 59 11.44 0.61 -4.78
C PHE A 59 11.74 1.05 -3.34
N PRO A 60 13.02 1.32 -3.01
CA PRO A 60 13.45 1.53 -1.63
C PRO A 60 12.87 2.79 -0.97
N ASN A 61 12.19 3.67 -1.71
CA ASN A 61 11.62 4.91 -1.18
C ASN A 61 12.62 5.68 -0.29
N PRO A 62 13.78 6.09 -0.82
CA PRO A 62 14.85 6.67 -0.03
C PRO A 62 14.36 7.93 0.71
N GLY A 63 14.91 8.16 1.89
CA GLY A 63 14.56 9.31 2.71
C GLY A 63 13.33 9.14 3.60
N ARG A 64 12.50 8.11 3.39
CA ARG A 64 11.31 7.81 4.19
C ARG A 64 11.58 6.72 5.21
N ARG A 65 10.95 6.78 6.39
CA ARG A 65 10.97 5.67 7.34
C ARG A 65 10.14 4.52 6.81
N ARG A 66 10.70 3.32 6.86
CA ARG A 66 10.05 2.11 6.33
C ARG A 66 9.99 1.00 7.35
N LEU A 67 8.88 0.32 7.37
CA LEU A 67 8.67 -0.93 8.08
C LEU A 67 8.52 -2.03 7.03
N VAL A 68 9.52 -2.91 6.93
CA VAL A 68 9.63 -3.91 5.88
C VAL A 68 9.13 -5.26 6.39
N LEU A 69 7.98 -5.69 5.88
CA LEU A 69 7.37 -6.96 6.25
C LEU A 69 8.19 -8.12 5.69
N THR A 70 8.71 -8.97 6.60
CA THR A 70 9.53 -10.11 6.26
C THR A 70 9.47 -11.19 7.34
N ARG A 71 9.69 -12.44 6.96
CA ARG A 71 9.84 -13.57 7.89
C ARG A 71 11.29 -13.87 8.24
N SER A 72 12.24 -13.08 7.73
CA SER A 72 13.67 -13.32 7.96
C SER A 72 14.16 -12.92 9.36
N VAL A 73 13.33 -12.19 10.12
CA VAL A 73 13.60 -11.80 11.50
C VAL A 73 12.55 -12.38 12.43
N VAL A 74 12.88 -12.53 13.72
CA VAL A 74 11.93 -13.08 14.70
C VAL A 74 10.82 -12.08 15.03
N ARG A 75 11.15 -10.82 15.24
CA ARG A 75 10.23 -9.73 15.60
C ARG A 75 10.53 -8.47 14.82
N LEU A 76 11.53 -7.73 15.26
CA LEU A 76 11.97 -6.47 14.71
C LEU A 76 13.48 -6.42 14.66
N ALA A 77 14.06 -5.87 13.60
CA ALA A 77 15.50 -5.67 13.46
C ALA A 77 15.79 -4.49 12.52
N ASP A 78 16.89 -3.80 12.75
CA ASP A 78 17.35 -2.79 11.80
C ASP A 78 17.82 -3.45 10.49
N ASP A 79 17.53 -2.79 9.37
CA ASP A 79 18.10 -3.23 8.10
C ASP A 79 19.57 -2.75 8.05
N PRO A 80 20.54 -3.70 7.94
CA PRO A 80 21.96 -3.32 7.93
C PRO A 80 22.36 -2.49 6.71
N ARG A 81 21.53 -2.47 5.66
CA ARG A 81 21.78 -1.74 4.41
C ARG A 81 21.16 -0.36 4.38
N ASP A 82 20.17 -0.11 5.23
CA ASP A 82 19.40 1.14 5.20
C ASP A 82 18.90 1.54 6.59
N ARG A 83 19.49 2.56 7.16
CA ARG A 83 19.15 3.08 8.50
C ARG A 83 17.71 3.55 8.67
N ARG A 84 16.99 3.79 7.58
CA ARG A 84 15.59 4.21 7.60
C ARG A 84 14.62 3.06 7.43
N ALA A 85 15.14 1.86 7.22
CA ALA A 85 14.35 0.65 7.10
C ALA A 85 14.48 -0.22 8.36
N THR A 86 13.36 -0.68 8.87
CA THR A 86 13.26 -1.64 9.97
C THR A 86 12.56 -2.89 9.46
N LEU A 87 13.20 -4.03 9.62
CA LEU A 87 12.65 -5.34 9.25
C LEU A 87 11.65 -5.79 10.32
N TRP A 88 10.49 -6.27 9.92
CA TRP A 88 9.41 -6.62 10.81
C TRP A 88 8.74 -7.94 10.43
N ASN A 89 8.60 -8.81 11.43
CA ASN A 89 7.81 -10.04 11.31
C ASN A 89 6.51 -9.90 12.10
N PRO A 90 5.36 -9.76 11.41
CA PRO A 90 4.06 -9.59 12.08
C PRO A 90 3.62 -10.80 12.91
N ALA A 91 4.19 -11.99 12.67
CA ALA A 91 3.93 -13.16 13.50
C ALA A 91 4.60 -13.08 14.89
N GLY A 92 5.68 -12.30 15.01
CA GLY A 92 6.41 -12.13 16.27
C GLY A 92 6.10 -10.84 17.02
N LEU A 93 5.52 -9.84 16.36
CA LEU A 93 5.24 -8.53 16.95
C LEU A 93 4.08 -7.85 16.22
N GLY A 94 3.09 -7.36 16.93
CA GLY A 94 1.98 -6.59 16.36
C GLY A 94 2.42 -5.24 15.78
N LEU A 95 1.64 -4.69 14.84
CA LEU A 95 1.96 -3.41 14.19
C LEU A 95 2.13 -2.28 15.20
N GLN A 96 1.21 -2.14 16.14
CA GLN A 96 1.27 -1.04 17.13
C GLN A 96 2.51 -1.14 18.01
N GLU A 97 2.88 -2.34 18.43
CA GLU A 97 4.10 -2.58 19.21
C GLU A 97 5.35 -2.30 18.38
N ALA A 98 5.38 -2.70 17.09
CA ALA A 98 6.47 -2.39 16.18
C ALA A 98 6.66 -0.88 16.01
N LEU A 99 5.57 -0.15 15.81
CA LEU A 99 5.59 1.32 15.71
C LEU A 99 6.09 1.97 17.01
N ALA A 100 5.66 1.46 18.15
CA ALA A 100 6.11 1.96 19.46
C ALA A 100 7.62 1.72 19.67
N GLU A 101 8.13 0.54 19.32
CA GLU A 101 9.58 0.23 19.38
C GLU A 101 10.38 1.11 18.40
N MET A 102 9.81 1.50 17.27
CA MET A 102 10.39 2.49 16.35
C MET A 102 10.29 3.93 16.85
N GLY A 103 9.62 4.18 17.98
CA GLY A 103 9.38 5.53 18.52
C GLY A 103 8.34 6.34 17.74
N ILE A 104 7.46 5.68 16.95
CA ILE A 104 6.37 6.30 16.22
C ILE A 104 5.11 6.17 17.08
N ARG A 105 4.49 7.29 17.43
CA ARG A 105 3.35 7.31 18.38
C ARG A 105 2.02 7.65 17.72
N GLU A 106 2.06 8.33 16.60
CA GLU A 106 0.89 8.81 15.87
C GLU A 106 1.22 9.07 14.39
N GLY A 107 0.21 9.24 13.57
CA GLY A 107 0.31 9.64 12.19
C GLY A 107 -0.17 8.59 11.19
N ILE A 108 0.14 8.83 9.92
CA ILE A 108 -0.30 7.97 8.83
C ILE A 108 0.69 6.80 8.66
N VAL A 109 0.14 5.60 8.61
CA VAL A 109 0.83 4.37 8.22
C VAL A 109 0.44 4.06 6.78
N ALA A 110 1.34 4.33 5.84
CA ALA A 110 1.08 4.10 4.42
C ALA A 110 1.46 2.67 4.02
N ILE A 111 0.51 1.93 3.49
CA ILE A 111 0.68 0.53 3.06
C ILE A 111 0.93 0.46 1.57
N THR A 112 2.00 -0.20 1.16
CA THR A 112 2.35 -0.41 -0.25
C THR A 112 2.70 -1.87 -0.53
N GLY A 113 2.05 -2.49 -1.51
CA GLY A 113 2.40 -3.82 -2.03
C GLY A 113 2.10 -5.04 -1.15
N VAL A 114 1.76 -4.85 0.12
CA VAL A 114 1.39 -5.91 1.09
C VAL A 114 -0.06 -5.77 1.53
N PHE A 115 -0.95 -5.48 0.60
CA PHE A 115 -2.31 -5.05 0.86
C PHE A 115 -3.15 -6.08 1.61
N ASP A 116 -3.00 -7.37 1.31
CA ASP A 116 -3.72 -8.46 1.98
C ASP A 116 -3.48 -8.53 3.49
N ALA A 117 -2.29 -8.18 3.94
CA ALA A 117 -1.94 -8.21 5.35
C ALA A 117 -2.74 -7.20 6.21
N PHE A 118 -3.39 -6.24 5.55
CA PHE A 118 -4.11 -5.13 6.20
C PHE A 118 -5.59 -5.07 5.84
N VAL A 119 -6.13 -6.07 5.15
CA VAL A 119 -7.58 -6.16 4.88
C VAL A 119 -8.34 -6.06 6.20
N GLY A 120 -9.31 -5.16 6.28
CA GLY A 120 -10.05 -4.88 7.52
C GLY A 120 -9.39 -3.87 8.47
N ALA A 121 -8.13 -3.52 8.27
CA ALA A 121 -7.43 -2.53 9.09
C ALA A 121 -7.36 -1.13 8.44
N TYR A 122 -7.67 -1.00 7.15
CA TYR A 122 -7.63 0.28 6.48
C TYR A 122 -8.68 1.26 7.03
N ASP A 123 -8.23 2.48 7.31
CA ASP A 123 -9.10 3.64 7.54
C ASP A 123 -9.42 4.35 6.24
N ARG A 124 -8.45 4.36 5.30
CA ARG A 124 -8.57 4.94 3.96
C ARG A 124 -7.83 4.09 2.93
N PHE A 125 -8.31 4.14 1.70
CA PHE A 125 -7.63 3.52 0.58
C PHE A 125 -7.85 4.35 -0.70
N ALA A 126 -6.77 4.83 -1.30
CA ALA A 126 -6.80 5.47 -2.60
C ALA A 126 -6.62 4.39 -3.68
N LEU A 127 -7.70 4.07 -4.37
CA LEU A 127 -7.72 3.08 -5.44
C LEU A 127 -7.77 3.78 -6.79
N SER A 128 -6.65 3.77 -7.50
CA SER A 128 -6.59 4.19 -8.89
C SER A 128 -6.86 3.02 -9.82
N GLU A 129 -7.64 3.27 -10.87
CA GLU A 129 -8.05 2.25 -11.83
C GLU A 129 -7.79 2.70 -13.25
N SER A 130 -7.02 1.89 -13.99
CA SER A 130 -6.79 2.07 -15.42
C SER A 130 -7.90 1.37 -16.19
N HIS A 131 -8.89 2.13 -16.68
CA HIS A 131 -10.10 1.58 -17.30
C HIS A 131 -9.90 0.98 -18.68
N ARG A 132 -8.72 1.12 -19.26
CA ARG A 132 -8.38 0.58 -20.60
C ARG A 132 -7.42 -0.61 -20.56
N LEU A 133 -6.99 -1.03 -19.37
CA LEU A 133 -5.99 -2.08 -19.20
C LEU A 133 -6.57 -3.31 -18.52
N LEU A 134 -6.38 -4.47 -19.13
CA LEU A 134 -6.57 -5.78 -18.53
C LEU A 134 -5.21 -6.46 -18.40
N ILE A 135 -5.01 -7.21 -17.31
CA ILE A 135 -3.79 -8.01 -17.09
C ILE A 135 -4.22 -9.45 -16.76
N PRO A 136 -4.68 -10.21 -17.75
CA PRO A 136 -5.12 -11.60 -17.53
C PRO A 136 -3.99 -12.45 -16.94
N GLY A 137 -4.29 -13.18 -15.86
CA GLY A 137 -3.29 -13.97 -15.15
C GLY A 137 -2.27 -13.14 -14.36
N GLY A 138 -2.55 -11.85 -14.15
CA GLY A 138 -1.71 -10.95 -13.36
C GLY A 138 -1.72 -11.25 -11.87
N THR A 139 -0.91 -10.50 -11.13
CA THR A 139 -0.89 -10.52 -9.66
C THR A 139 -1.97 -9.56 -9.14
N PRO A 140 -2.96 -10.06 -8.38
CA PRO A 140 -4.04 -9.23 -7.88
C PRO A 140 -3.56 -8.27 -6.78
N CYS A 141 -4.26 -7.14 -6.65
CA CYS A 141 -4.08 -6.22 -5.52
C CYS A 141 -4.42 -6.91 -4.19
N PHE A 142 -5.54 -7.62 -4.18
CA PHE A 142 -5.97 -8.48 -3.07
C PHE A 142 -6.22 -9.89 -3.60
N SER A 143 -5.73 -10.89 -2.89
CA SER A 143 -5.89 -12.30 -3.27
C SER A 143 -7.35 -12.78 -3.18
N GLY A 144 -8.15 -12.15 -2.32
CA GLY A 144 -9.54 -12.54 -2.07
C GLY A 144 -10.55 -12.07 -3.12
N GLY A 145 -10.16 -11.20 -4.05
CA GLY A 145 -11.07 -10.67 -5.08
C GLY A 145 -10.74 -9.26 -5.53
N HIS A 146 -11.66 -8.69 -6.30
CA HIS A 146 -11.48 -7.32 -6.83
C HIS A 146 -11.43 -6.29 -5.68
N PRO A 147 -10.52 -5.29 -5.73
CA PRO A 147 -10.35 -4.30 -4.66
C PRO A 147 -11.63 -3.61 -4.22
N ARG A 148 -12.50 -3.22 -5.14
CA ARG A 148 -13.78 -2.58 -4.82
C ARG A 148 -14.66 -3.44 -3.90
N VAL A 149 -14.68 -4.75 -4.16
CA VAL A 149 -15.48 -5.69 -3.36
C VAL A 149 -14.87 -5.85 -1.99
N LEU A 150 -13.57 -6.10 -1.91
CA LEU A 150 -12.89 -6.32 -0.62
C LEU A 150 -12.88 -5.07 0.26
N LEU A 151 -12.73 -3.88 -0.32
CA LEU A 151 -12.81 -2.63 0.43
C LEU A 151 -14.22 -2.40 0.97
N ALA A 152 -15.25 -2.65 0.16
CA ALA A 152 -16.65 -2.55 0.60
C ALA A 152 -16.97 -3.57 1.71
N ASP A 153 -16.56 -4.83 1.55
CA ASP A 153 -16.75 -5.89 2.54
C ASP A 153 -16.01 -5.60 3.85
N ALA A 154 -14.88 -4.90 3.78
CA ALA A 154 -14.12 -4.41 4.94
C ALA A 154 -14.75 -3.17 5.61
N GLY A 155 -15.87 -2.68 5.11
CA GLY A 155 -16.62 -1.56 5.68
C GLY A 155 -16.18 -0.17 5.20
N LEU A 156 -15.36 -0.10 4.14
CA LEU A 156 -15.05 1.17 3.51
C LEU A 156 -16.12 1.54 2.47
N ARG A 157 -16.28 2.85 2.27
CA ARG A 157 -17.21 3.39 1.28
C ARG A 157 -16.48 4.36 0.34
N PRO A 158 -16.84 4.39 -0.96
CA PRO A 158 -16.30 5.37 -1.88
C PRO A 158 -16.84 6.76 -1.52
N GLU A 159 -15.96 7.72 -1.26
CA GLU A 159 -16.32 9.09 -0.89
C GLU A 159 -16.17 10.05 -2.06
N ALA A 160 -15.07 9.93 -2.81
CA ALA A 160 -14.79 10.80 -3.95
C ALA A 160 -14.18 10.00 -5.09
N VAL A 161 -14.53 10.36 -6.32
CA VAL A 161 -13.96 9.78 -7.55
C VAL A 161 -13.46 10.92 -8.43
N ASP A 162 -12.17 10.89 -8.75
CA ASP A 162 -11.53 11.88 -9.60
C ASP A 162 -10.99 11.23 -10.89
N LEU A 163 -11.27 11.85 -12.03
CA LEU A 163 -10.63 11.50 -13.29
C LEU A 163 -9.25 12.18 -13.34
N ILE A 164 -8.19 11.44 -13.03
CA ILE A 164 -6.84 11.99 -12.90
C ILE A 164 -6.06 12.01 -14.21
N ASP A 165 -6.45 11.16 -15.16
CA ASP A 165 -5.90 11.13 -16.51
C ASP A 165 -7.00 10.77 -17.51
N ALA A 166 -7.48 11.77 -18.25
CA ALA A 166 -8.57 11.60 -19.21
C ALA A 166 -8.11 10.84 -20.49
N GLU A 167 -6.87 10.99 -20.89
CA GLU A 167 -6.33 10.33 -22.08
C GLU A 167 -6.16 8.82 -21.83
N ALA A 168 -5.52 8.46 -20.73
CA ALA A 168 -5.34 7.07 -20.32
C ALA A 168 -6.59 6.45 -19.66
N MET A 169 -7.62 7.26 -19.37
CA MET A 169 -8.82 6.85 -18.65
C MET A 169 -8.47 6.24 -17.28
N VAL A 170 -7.77 7.00 -16.47
CA VAL A 170 -7.43 6.61 -15.09
C VAL A 170 -8.24 7.45 -14.11
N THR A 171 -8.95 6.77 -13.23
CA THR A 171 -9.66 7.40 -12.09
C THR A 171 -9.01 7.00 -10.78
N THR A 172 -9.11 7.87 -9.78
CA THR A 172 -8.78 7.54 -8.38
C THR A 172 -10.04 7.67 -7.55
N THR A 173 -10.36 6.62 -6.79
CA THR A 173 -11.45 6.61 -5.83
C THR A 173 -10.88 6.60 -4.42
N LEU A 174 -11.27 7.57 -3.60
CA LEU A 174 -10.97 7.54 -2.18
C LEU A 174 -12.02 6.72 -1.45
N TRP A 175 -11.58 5.62 -0.84
CA TRP A 175 -12.38 4.76 0.03
C TRP A 175 -12.09 5.12 1.48
N VAL A 176 -13.12 5.31 2.30
CA VAL A 176 -13.01 5.67 3.72
C VAL A 176 -13.86 4.75 4.57
N LYS A 177 -13.38 4.46 5.76
CA LYS A 177 -14.12 3.69 6.75
C LYS A 177 -15.35 4.49 7.22
N GLY A 178 -16.50 3.86 7.15
CA GLY A 178 -17.77 4.45 7.59
C GLY A 178 -17.92 4.48 9.12
#